data_cb68ec6338191ec239503818e24d6b7f
#
_entry.id   cb68ec6338191ec239503818e24d6b7f
#
_cell.length_a   1.000
_cell.length_b   1.000
_cell.length_c   1.000
_cell.angle_alpha   90.00
_cell.angle_beta   90.00
_cell.angle_gamma   90.00
#
_symmetry.space_group_name_H-M   'P 1'
#
loop_
_entity.id
_entity.type
_entity.pdbx_description
1 polymer ?
#
loop_
_entity_poly.entity_id
_entity_poly.type
_entity_poly.pdbx_seq_one_letter_code
_entity_poly.pdbx_strand_id
1 'polypeptide(L)'
;MTHSQTEAPQHRGSRQGRKFDDRERQILELQLRDLSDGNVGRITPHGPLFARPPRSLQAERSTYVSTLSGRDKVIMAGIAALWAVAFSWFWLWWLQPGHLVSWVGMGVTSVLLLYLSTQACYFLIAVARLPRVRPSLKIPRLRLAIAVTRAPSEPWAMARRTLEAMKAQEFPYAYDVWLCDEDPSPEIYEWCAAQGIRVSTRKGVPEYNRSSWPRRTKCKEGNLAYFYDHWGYSQYDVVVQLDCDHEPSSTYLAEVVRPFSDEAIGYVAAPSICDANARTSWAARGRLYREAPFHGPFQLGHANRLAPVCIGSHYGVRTRALRDIGGLGPDLAEDFTTTFLFNSAGWQGAFAIDAEAHGLGPMTFADMVTQEYQWSRSLVAMMFGMIPRHMHRLPVRLRIRFTIVLIYYPLLALAAIAGLVLPAAASISGNIWVSVNYLAFLGNFFAMGLCMLFLLLLLRRRGLLRPHSAPVLSWELWLFTLARWPWVAWGVLGAIVQETFRRPIYFKVTPKDRSGSEVLPKRLVLPYGGIVTALSVAAVVGEMTGPAVGYVFLCILGACAYAVVGIAVSVLHVLEAAKAAGTRLRSAMITARTPLLLALAPLLPLALAIYVFPSYLFAVLGW
;
A
#
# COMPACT_ATOMS: atom_id res chain seq x y z
N MET A 1 -61.98 32.80 -1.14
CA MET A 1 -62.61 31.65 -0.48
C MET A 1 -61.60 30.56 -0.45
N THR A 2 -61.13 30.27 0.71
CA THR A 2 -60.33 29.15 1.25
C THR A 2 -59.21 28.56 0.34
N HIS A 3 -58.02 29.12 0.46
CA HIS A 3 -56.76 28.45 0.11
C HIS A 3 -56.48 27.34 1.12
N SER A 4 -56.52 26.10 0.63
CA SER A 4 -55.96 24.95 1.32
C SER A 4 -54.45 24.92 1.03
N GLN A 5 -53.64 25.35 1.97
CA GLN A 5 -52.21 25.12 2.00
C GLN A 5 -52.01 23.65 2.41
N THR A 6 -51.57 22.82 1.47
CA THR A 6 -51.08 21.47 1.73
C THR A 6 -49.68 21.62 2.35
N GLU A 7 -49.60 21.50 3.67
CA GLU A 7 -48.32 21.35 4.38
C GLU A 7 -47.61 20.09 3.86
N ALA A 8 -46.42 20.27 3.32
CA ALA A 8 -45.50 19.20 3.06
C ALA A 8 -45.15 18.48 4.40
N PRO A 9 -45.08 17.14 4.41
CA PRO A 9 -44.76 16.42 5.62
C PRO A 9 -43.33 16.80 6.05
N GLN A 10 -43.21 17.51 7.15
CA GLN A 10 -41.96 17.67 7.87
C GLN A 10 -41.45 16.26 8.20
N HIS A 11 -40.44 15.83 7.49
CA HIS A 11 -39.62 14.71 7.92
C HIS A 11 -39.01 15.08 9.30
N ARG A 12 -39.74 14.75 10.35
CA ARG A 12 -39.15 14.49 11.67
C ARG A 12 -38.24 13.27 11.49
N GLY A 13 -37.06 13.50 10.95
CA GLY A 13 -35.97 12.56 11.06
C GLY A 13 -35.77 12.28 12.55
N SER A 14 -36.18 11.10 12.96
CA SER A 14 -35.97 10.65 14.32
C SER A 14 -34.46 10.70 14.57
N ARG A 15 -34.01 11.71 15.31
CA ARG A 15 -32.71 11.76 15.95
C ARG A 15 -32.64 10.67 17.01
N GLN A 16 -32.81 9.43 16.63
CA GLN A 16 -32.42 8.26 17.40
C GLN A 16 -31.00 7.86 17.05
N GLY A 17 -30.08 8.83 16.95
CA GLY A 17 -28.70 8.57 17.21
C GLY A 17 -28.60 8.07 18.65
N ARG A 18 -27.91 6.94 18.88
CA ARG A 18 -27.63 6.45 20.22
C ARG A 18 -27.14 7.63 21.07
N LYS A 19 -27.88 7.97 22.10
CA LYS A 19 -27.41 8.88 23.14
C LYS A 19 -26.25 8.13 23.79
N PHE A 20 -25.02 8.59 23.53
CA PHE A 20 -23.90 8.19 24.38
C PHE A 20 -24.32 8.51 25.82
N ASP A 21 -23.99 7.63 26.77
CA ASP A 21 -24.11 8.01 28.16
C ASP A 21 -23.14 9.20 28.43
N ASP A 22 -23.39 9.95 29.46
CA ASP A 22 -22.61 11.17 29.73
C ASP A 22 -21.12 10.87 29.94
N ARG A 23 -20.81 9.67 30.36
CA ARG A 23 -19.45 9.18 30.52
C ARG A 23 -18.80 8.84 29.16
N GLU A 24 -19.53 8.21 28.24
CA GLU A 24 -19.06 7.95 26.87
C GLU A 24 -18.83 9.27 26.10
N ARG A 25 -19.70 10.28 26.31
CA ARG A 25 -19.53 11.63 25.76
C ARG A 25 -18.29 12.32 26.32
N GLN A 26 -18.11 12.29 27.63
CA GLN A 26 -16.98 12.92 28.29
C GLN A 26 -15.65 12.31 27.85
N ILE A 27 -15.59 10.97 27.66
CA ILE A 27 -14.41 10.28 27.15
C ILE A 27 -14.18 10.63 25.67
N LEU A 28 -15.22 10.70 24.84
CA LEU A 28 -15.12 11.08 23.44
C LEU A 28 -14.66 12.53 23.29
N GLU A 29 -15.20 13.44 24.12
CA GLU A 29 -14.80 14.85 24.15
C GLU A 29 -13.35 15.02 24.62
N LEU A 30 -12.91 14.27 25.64
CA LEU A 30 -11.52 14.27 26.09
C LEU A 30 -10.58 13.74 25.01
N GLN A 31 -10.96 12.67 24.29
CA GLN A 31 -10.18 12.14 23.16
C GLN A 31 -10.13 13.13 22.00
N LEU A 32 -11.24 13.79 21.67
CA LEU A 32 -11.30 14.81 20.63
C LEU A 32 -10.45 16.03 21.00
N ARG A 33 -10.45 16.42 22.28
CA ARG A 33 -9.64 17.51 22.80
C ARG A 33 -8.15 17.18 22.79
N ASP A 34 -7.76 16.02 23.30
CA ASP A 34 -6.37 15.53 23.24
C ASP A 34 -5.83 15.42 21.82
N LEU A 35 -6.69 15.07 20.89
CA LEU A 35 -6.37 15.01 19.47
C LEU A 35 -6.25 16.42 18.87
N SER A 36 -7.10 17.40 19.26
CA SER A 36 -7.06 18.78 18.77
C SER A 36 -5.83 19.54 19.27
N ASP A 37 -5.39 19.25 20.49
CA ASP A 37 -4.25 19.92 21.13
C ASP A 37 -2.89 19.34 20.71
N GLY A 38 -2.87 18.46 19.69
CA GLY A 38 -1.65 17.78 19.24
C GLY A 38 -1.16 16.69 20.21
N ASN A 39 -1.89 16.49 21.31
CA ASN A 39 -1.65 15.47 22.32
C ASN A 39 -2.31 14.14 21.92
N VAL A 40 -2.09 13.68 20.70
CA VAL A 40 -2.59 12.39 20.16
C VAL A 40 -2.17 11.20 21.06
N GLY A 41 -1.49 11.50 22.16
CA GLY A 41 -0.85 10.53 23.04
C GLY A 41 -1.66 10.04 24.24
N ARG A 42 -2.73 10.71 24.63
CA ARG A 42 -3.48 10.32 25.81
C ARG A 42 -4.85 9.71 25.49
N ILE A 43 -4.84 8.65 24.71
CA ILE A 43 -5.96 7.71 24.79
C ILE A 43 -5.81 7.02 26.15
N THR A 44 -6.60 7.46 27.13
CA THR A 44 -6.46 6.96 28.50
C THR A 44 -6.80 5.48 28.57
N PRO A 45 -5.99 4.64 29.25
CA PRO A 45 -6.24 3.18 29.33
C PRO A 45 -7.40 2.80 30.27
N HIS A 46 -8.13 3.75 30.82
CA HIS A 46 -9.09 3.53 31.92
C HIS A 46 -10.54 3.86 31.59
N GLY A 47 -10.89 4.07 30.30
CA GLY A 47 -12.28 4.22 29.89
C GLY A 47 -12.92 2.90 29.45
N PRO A 48 -14.26 2.85 29.31
CA PRO A 48 -14.96 1.70 28.71
C PRO A 48 -14.55 1.42 27.27
N LEU A 49 -13.81 2.33 26.62
CA LEU A 49 -13.23 2.21 25.29
C LEU A 49 -12.00 1.25 25.23
N PHE A 50 -11.48 0.82 26.38
CA PHE A 50 -10.35 -0.10 26.49
C PHE A 50 -10.68 -1.35 27.32
N ALA A 51 -11.93 -1.78 27.31
CA ALA A 51 -12.26 -3.10 27.80
C ALA A 51 -11.36 -4.12 27.11
N ARG A 52 -10.58 -4.86 27.89
CA ARG A 52 -9.71 -5.91 27.32
C ARG A 52 -10.57 -6.85 26.51
N PRO A 53 -10.20 -7.14 25.25
CA PRO A 53 -10.93 -8.11 24.47
C PRO A 53 -10.89 -9.46 25.18
N PRO A 54 -11.94 -10.28 25.04
CA PRO A 54 -11.99 -11.59 25.65
C PRO A 54 -10.78 -12.42 25.18
N ARG A 55 -9.98 -12.91 26.13
CA ARG A 55 -8.89 -13.83 25.84
C ARG A 55 -9.46 -15.21 25.60
N SER A 56 -9.60 -15.63 24.37
CA SER A 56 -9.94 -17.00 24.01
C SER A 56 -8.71 -17.75 23.51
N LEU A 57 -7.89 -18.28 24.42
CA LEU A 57 -6.79 -19.18 24.07
C LEU A 57 -7.27 -20.50 23.43
N GLN A 58 -8.51 -20.91 23.66
CA GLN A 58 -9.11 -22.10 23.03
C GLN A 58 -9.59 -21.82 21.62
N ALA A 59 -10.12 -20.64 21.32
CA ALA A 59 -10.60 -20.25 20.00
C ALA A 59 -9.46 -20.14 18.98
N GLU A 60 -8.27 -19.66 19.37
CA GLU A 60 -7.11 -19.58 18.45
C GLU A 60 -6.78 -20.91 17.76
N ARG A 61 -6.87 -22.05 18.46
CA ARG A 61 -6.58 -23.38 17.90
C ARG A 61 -7.68 -23.88 16.97
N SER A 62 -8.91 -23.42 17.14
CA SER A 62 -10.05 -23.82 16.32
C SER A 62 -10.24 -22.95 15.09
N THR A 63 -9.84 -21.67 15.12
CA THR A 63 -10.04 -20.68 14.07
C THR A 63 -9.12 -20.87 12.87
N TYR A 64 -7.88 -21.31 13.11
CA TYR A 64 -6.87 -21.38 12.06
C TYR A 64 -6.40 -22.82 11.77
N VAL A 65 -6.10 -23.07 10.50
CA VAL A 65 -5.43 -24.28 10.02
C VAL A 65 -4.16 -23.88 9.25
N SER A 66 -3.17 -24.79 9.21
CA SER A 66 -1.99 -24.56 8.36
C SER A 66 -2.36 -24.69 6.90
N THR A 67 -2.01 -23.70 6.08
CA THR A 67 -2.17 -23.76 4.62
C THR A 67 -1.19 -24.73 3.97
N LEU A 68 -0.01 -24.91 4.59
CA LEU A 68 1.07 -25.71 4.06
C LEU A 68 0.97 -27.18 4.53
N SER A 69 1.17 -28.10 3.60
CA SER A 69 1.39 -29.50 3.91
C SER A 69 2.73 -29.72 4.64
N GLY A 70 2.90 -30.90 5.28
CA GLY A 70 4.18 -31.24 5.90
C GLY A 70 5.35 -31.18 4.91
N ARG A 71 5.14 -31.67 3.67
CA ARG A 71 6.13 -31.60 2.60
C ARG A 71 6.49 -30.15 2.22
N ASP A 72 5.49 -29.28 2.10
CA ASP A 72 5.73 -27.86 1.77
C ASP A 72 6.54 -27.15 2.86
N LYS A 73 6.26 -27.45 4.13
CA LYS A 73 7.01 -26.91 5.27
C LYS A 73 8.48 -27.33 5.22
N VAL A 74 8.76 -28.59 4.87
CA VAL A 74 10.14 -29.08 4.71
C VAL A 74 10.83 -28.36 3.54
N ILE A 75 10.15 -28.22 2.39
CA ILE A 75 10.72 -27.50 1.23
C ILE A 75 10.99 -26.04 1.60
N MET A 76 10.05 -25.36 2.26
CA MET A 76 10.25 -23.96 2.70
C MET A 76 11.38 -23.82 3.72
N ALA A 77 11.50 -24.76 4.66
CA ALA A 77 12.61 -24.78 5.61
C ALA A 77 13.94 -25.00 4.88
N GLY A 78 13.97 -25.87 3.88
CA GLY A 78 15.15 -26.07 3.01
C GLY A 78 15.53 -24.81 2.24
N ILE A 79 14.57 -24.11 1.65
CA ILE A 79 14.79 -22.82 0.95
C ILE A 79 15.31 -21.76 1.95
N ALA A 80 14.73 -21.68 3.14
CA ALA A 80 15.16 -20.73 4.18
C ALA A 80 16.59 -21.04 4.68
N ALA A 81 16.92 -22.32 4.85
CA ALA A 81 18.28 -22.75 5.21
C ALA A 81 19.28 -22.41 4.09
N LEU A 82 18.93 -22.69 2.83
CA LEU A 82 19.77 -22.34 1.69
C LEU A 82 19.97 -20.82 1.57
N TRP A 83 18.91 -20.04 1.81
CA TRP A 83 19.02 -18.58 1.87
C TRP A 83 19.95 -18.13 3.00
N ALA A 84 19.86 -18.72 4.19
CA ALA A 84 20.73 -18.39 5.31
C ALA A 84 22.20 -18.74 5.02
N VAL A 85 22.46 -19.86 4.33
CA VAL A 85 23.80 -20.23 3.84
C VAL A 85 24.31 -19.21 2.83
N ALA A 86 23.50 -18.86 1.81
CA ALA A 86 23.85 -17.86 0.80
C ALA A 86 24.08 -16.46 1.42
N PHE A 87 23.27 -16.07 2.41
CA PHE A 87 23.44 -14.84 3.17
C PHE A 87 24.76 -14.84 3.94
N SER A 88 25.04 -15.90 4.70
CA SER A 88 26.28 -16.02 5.47
C SER A 88 27.50 -16.04 4.56
N TRP A 89 27.44 -16.79 3.47
CA TRP A 89 28.49 -16.85 2.46
C TRP A 89 28.77 -15.48 1.84
N PHE A 90 27.72 -14.74 1.42
CA PHE A 90 27.85 -13.39 0.90
C PHE A 90 28.55 -12.46 1.89
N TRP A 91 28.16 -12.47 3.17
CA TRP A 91 28.75 -11.59 4.17
C TRP A 91 30.18 -11.98 4.54
N LEU A 92 30.53 -13.28 4.59
CA LEU A 92 31.89 -13.74 4.77
C LEU A 92 32.79 -13.32 3.59
N TRP A 93 32.26 -13.41 2.37
CA TRP A 93 32.97 -12.93 1.19
C TRP A 93 33.08 -11.41 1.18
N TRP A 94 32.00 -10.68 1.44
CA TRP A 94 31.95 -9.22 1.41
C TRP A 94 32.93 -8.57 2.40
N LEU A 95 33.07 -9.11 3.61
CA LEU A 95 33.91 -8.58 4.67
C LEU A 95 35.37 -9.03 4.60
N GLN A 96 35.82 -9.63 3.48
CA GLN A 96 37.24 -9.97 3.31
C GLN A 96 38.13 -8.72 3.32
N PRO A 97 39.32 -8.79 3.95
CA PRO A 97 40.23 -7.63 4.03
C PRO A 97 40.61 -7.02 2.67
N GLY A 98 40.72 -7.83 1.62
CA GLY A 98 41.03 -7.40 0.25
C GLY A 98 39.97 -6.48 -0.37
N HIS A 99 38.76 -6.46 0.15
CA HIS A 99 37.69 -5.58 -0.34
C HIS A 99 37.68 -4.20 0.35
N LEU A 100 38.40 -4.06 1.47
CA LEU A 100 38.42 -2.86 2.27
C LEU A 100 39.39 -1.82 1.68
N VAL A 101 38.85 -0.76 1.09
CA VAL A 101 39.62 0.41 0.65
C VAL A 101 39.41 1.57 1.59
N SER A 102 38.17 1.80 2.00
CA SER A 102 37.76 2.86 2.93
C SER A 102 36.81 2.29 4.00
N TRP A 103 37.11 2.52 5.28
CA TRP A 103 36.20 2.14 6.38
C TRP A 103 34.82 2.78 6.27
N VAL A 104 34.77 4.05 5.87
CA VAL A 104 33.50 4.76 5.65
C VAL A 104 32.75 4.17 4.47
N GLY A 105 33.44 3.95 3.35
CA GLY A 105 32.84 3.35 2.15
C GLY A 105 32.31 1.94 2.41
N MET A 106 33.12 1.09 3.06
CA MET A 106 32.71 -0.25 3.44
C MET A 106 31.50 -0.21 4.40
N GLY A 107 31.51 0.67 5.40
CA GLY A 107 30.42 0.81 6.37
C GLY A 107 29.12 1.23 5.71
N VAL A 108 29.13 2.31 4.92
CA VAL A 108 27.93 2.81 4.23
C VAL A 108 27.36 1.77 3.25
N THR A 109 28.22 1.15 2.44
CA THR A 109 27.78 0.11 1.49
C THR A 109 27.25 -1.13 2.21
N SER A 110 27.90 -1.55 3.31
CA SER A 110 27.43 -2.66 4.14
C SER A 110 26.06 -2.41 4.74
N VAL A 111 25.78 -1.21 5.27
CA VAL A 111 24.46 -0.85 5.79
C VAL A 111 23.38 -0.94 4.69
N LEU A 112 23.69 -0.45 3.49
CA LEU A 112 22.80 -0.55 2.34
C LEU A 112 22.51 -2.01 1.96
N LEU A 113 23.56 -2.84 1.82
CA LEU A 113 23.43 -4.25 1.49
C LEU A 113 22.70 -5.05 2.58
N LEU A 114 22.94 -4.72 3.85
CA LEU A 114 22.23 -5.33 4.97
C LEU A 114 20.73 -5.01 4.92
N TYR A 115 20.37 -3.76 4.64
CA TYR A 115 18.97 -3.39 4.45
C TYR A 115 18.31 -4.20 3.34
N LEU A 116 18.93 -4.29 2.16
CA LEU A 116 18.41 -5.06 1.03
C LEU A 116 18.24 -6.55 1.37
N SER A 117 19.17 -7.12 2.11
CA SER A 117 19.14 -8.52 2.56
C SER A 117 18.07 -8.78 3.61
N THR A 118 17.85 -7.84 4.56
CA THR A 118 16.86 -8.00 5.65
C THR A 118 15.43 -8.02 5.16
N GLN A 119 15.11 -7.43 4.01
CA GLN A 119 13.78 -7.53 3.40
C GLN A 119 13.39 -8.98 3.11
N ALA A 120 14.32 -9.78 2.57
CA ALA A 120 14.12 -11.20 2.32
C ALA A 120 13.94 -11.99 3.63
N CYS A 121 14.74 -11.69 4.66
CA CYS A 121 14.63 -12.30 5.98
C CYS A 121 13.24 -12.05 6.60
N TYR A 122 12.75 -10.82 6.56
CA TYR A 122 11.43 -10.49 7.07
C TYR A 122 10.31 -11.22 6.32
N PHE A 123 10.42 -11.32 5.00
CA PHE A 123 9.45 -12.08 4.19
C PHE A 123 9.45 -13.57 4.57
N LEU A 124 10.64 -14.21 4.71
CA LEU A 124 10.78 -15.60 5.16
C LEU A 124 10.10 -15.83 6.51
N ILE A 125 10.33 -14.93 7.48
CA ILE A 125 9.70 -15.00 8.81
C ILE A 125 8.17 -14.88 8.70
N ALA A 126 7.68 -13.94 7.89
CA ALA A 126 6.25 -13.74 7.71
C ALA A 126 5.57 -14.99 7.13
N VAL A 127 6.14 -15.59 6.08
CA VAL A 127 5.51 -16.74 5.40
C VAL A 127 5.78 -18.11 6.08
N ALA A 128 6.57 -18.15 7.14
CA ALA A 128 6.96 -19.41 7.80
C ALA A 128 5.77 -20.25 8.32
N ARG A 129 4.62 -19.64 8.60
CA ARG A 129 3.47 -20.33 9.24
C ARG A 129 2.20 -20.36 8.41
N LEU A 130 1.89 -19.33 7.65
CA LEU A 130 0.72 -19.18 6.78
C LEU A 130 -0.60 -19.73 7.39
N PRO A 131 -1.09 -19.17 8.50
CA PRO A 131 -2.32 -19.61 9.14
C PRO A 131 -3.53 -19.13 8.31
N ARG A 132 -4.32 -20.06 7.76
CA ARG A 132 -5.56 -19.76 7.04
C ARG A 132 -6.75 -19.96 7.96
N VAL A 133 -7.76 -19.12 7.85
CA VAL A 133 -9.04 -19.34 8.52
C VAL A 133 -9.60 -20.69 8.09
N ARG A 134 -10.06 -21.50 9.04
CA ARG A 134 -10.58 -22.84 8.77
C ARG A 134 -11.84 -22.75 7.91
N PRO A 135 -11.89 -23.33 6.69
CA PRO A 135 -13.07 -23.25 5.82
C PRO A 135 -14.33 -23.88 6.42
N SER A 136 -14.16 -24.91 7.26
CA SER A 136 -15.28 -25.58 7.95
C SER A 136 -15.78 -24.88 9.21
N LEU A 137 -15.18 -23.74 9.58
CA LEU A 137 -15.64 -22.95 10.72
C LEU A 137 -17.04 -22.38 10.39
N LYS A 138 -17.99 -22.56 11.30
CA LYS A 138 -19.35 -22.04 11.11
C LYS A 138 -19.33 -20.51 11.05
N ILE A 139 -20.08 -19.97 10.11
CA ILE A 139 -20.30 -18.52 10.02
C ILE A 139 -21.17 -18.12 11.22
N PRO A 140 -20.75 -17.16 12.03
CA PRO A 140 -21.54 -16.73 13.19
C PRO A 140 -22.79 -15.95 12.75
N ARG A 141 -23.90 -16.13 13.48
CA ARG A 141 -25.11 -15.34 13.26
C ARG A 141 -24.96 -13.99 13.99
N LEU A 142 -24.69 -12.96 13.24
CA LEU A 142 -24.45 -11.59 13.73
C LEU A 142 -25.39 -10.60 13.03
N ARG A 143 -25.68 -9.49 13.68
CA ARG A 143 -26.31 -8.35 13.01
C ARG A 143 -25.25 -7.70 12.13
N LEU A 144 -25.43 -7.80 10.82
CA LEU A 144 -24.39 -7.50 9.82
C LEU A 144 -24.84 -6.41 8.87
N ALA A 145 -23.94 -5.47 8.60
CA ALA A 145 -24.04 -4.55 7.48
C ALA A 145 -22.82 -4.69 6.56
N ILE A 146 -23.08 -4.51 5.27
CA ILE A 146 -22.05 -4.25 4.27
C ILE A 146 -22.26 -2.84 3.73
N ALA A 147 -21.22 -1.99 3.80
CA ALA A 147 -21.31 -0.58 3.47
C ALA A 147 -20.28 -0.20 2.41
N VAL A 148 -20.69 0.57 1.42
CA VAL A 148 -19.82 1.13 0.38
C VAL A 148 -19.76 2.64 0.52
N THR A 149 -18.55 3.22 0.38
CA THR A 149 -18.37 4.67 0.37
C THR A 149 -18.30 5.20 -1.05
N ARG A 150 -18.92 6.35 -1.31
CA ARG A 150 -18.84 7.05 -2.59
C ARG A 150 -18.55 8.53 -2.38
N ALA A 151 -17.52 9.02 -3.07
CA ALA A 151 -17.24 10.45 -3.19
C ALA A 151 -17.94 11.04 -4.44
N PRO A 152 -18.23 12.36 -4.48
CA PRO A 152 -18.88 12.99 -5.62
C PRO A 152 -18.13 12.84 -6.96
N SER A 153 -16.79 12.66 -6.89
CA SER A 153 -15.95 12.44 -8.08
C SER A 153 -15.99 11.02 -8.63
N GLU A 154 -16.70 10.10 -7.95
CA GLU A 154 -16.78 8.70 -8.36
C GLU A 154 -18.08 8.44 -9.13
N PRO A 155 -18.01 7.82 -10.34
CA PRO A 155 -19.17 7.59 -11.18
C PRO A 155 -20.25 6.74 -10.50
N TRP A 156 -21.52 7.14 -10.63
CA TRP A 156 -22.63 6.36 -10.09
C TRP A 156 -22.68 4.93 -10.65
N ALA A 157 -22.44 4.77 -11.95
CA ALA A 157 -22.44 3.45 -12.59
C ALA A 157 -21.43 2.46 -11.95
N MET A 158 -20.32 2.97 -11.42
CA MET A 158 -19.32 2.17 -10.69
C MET A 158 -19.88 1.73 -9.33
N ALA A 159 -20.36 2.68 -8.53
CA ALA A 159 -20.94 2.39 -7.21
C ALA A 159 -22.13 1.43 -7.33
N ARG A 160 -22.95 1.58 -8.37
CA ARG A 160 -24.09 0.72 -8.65
C ARG A 160 -23.66 -0.75 -8.84
N ARG A 161 -22.63 -1.02 -9.67
CA ARG A 161 -22.11 -2.40 -9.86
C ARG A 161 -21.64 -3.01 -8.54
N THR A 162 -20.91 -2.25 -7.74
CA THR A 162 -20.47 -2.72 -6.42
C THR A 162 -21.65 -3.02 -5.51
N LEU A 163 -22.68 -2.16 -5.48
CA LEU A 163 -23.91 -2.40 -4.70
C LEU A 163 -24.67 -3.64 -5.19
N GLU A 164 -24.75 -3.86 -6.50
CA GLU A 164 -25.35 -5.07 -7.07
C GLU A 164 -24.57 -6.33 -6.63
N ALA A 165 -23.24 -6.31 -6.67
CA ALA A 165 -22.39 -7.40 -6.17
C ALA A 165 -22.52 -7.60 -4.65
N MET A 166 -22.66 -6.52 -3.87
CA MET A 166 -22.91 -6.59 -2.43
C MET A 166 -24.26 -7.25 -2.10
N LYS A 167 -25.29 -7.07 -2.92
CA LYS A 167 -26.59 -7.74 -2.76
C LYS A 167 -26.57 -9.20 -3.18
N ALA A 168 -25.71 -9.56 -4.11
CA ALA A 168 -25.60 -10.91 -4.67
C ALA A 168 -24.71 -11.85 -3.83
N GLN A 169 -24.45 -11.53 -2.56
CA GLN A 169 -23.58 -12.36 -1.72
C GLN A 169 -24.24 -13.68 -1.31
N GLU A 170 -23.54 -14.78 -1.45
CA GLU A 170 -23.89 -16.10 -0.96
C GLU A 170 -23.67 -16.17 0.56
N PHE A 171 -24.64 -15.69 1.31
CA PHE A 171 -24.54 -15.59 2.77
C PHE A 171 -25.76 -16.24 3.45
N PRO A 172 -25.57 -17.06 4.51
CA PRO A 172 -26.65 -17.87 5.07
C PRO A 172 -27.63 -17.08 5.95
N TYR A 173 -27.37 -15.83 6.28
CA TYR A 173 -28.18 -14.99 7.17
C TYR A 173 -28.54 -13.66 6.52
N ALA A 174 -29.55 -12.99 7.07
CA ALA A 174 -29.89 -11.64 6.64
C ALA A 174 -28.76 -10.63 6.96
N TYR A 175 -28.57 -9.67 6.07
CA TYR A 175 -27.66 -8.54 6.22
C TYR A 175 -28.21 -7.31 5.52
N ASP A 176 -27.80 -6.13 5.98
CA ASP A 176 -28.18 -4.85 5.40
C ASP A 176 -27.08 -4.33 4.47
N VAL A 177 -27.50 -3.74 3.34
CA VAL A 177 -26.60 -3.06 2.40
C VAL A 177 -26.76 -1.56 2.56
N TRP A 178 -25.62 -0.85 2.67
CA TRP A 178 -25.58 0.58 2.84
C TRP A 178 -24.73 1.28 1.78
N LEU A 179 -25.25 2.37 1.26
CA LEU A 179 -24.49 3.36 0.48
C LEU A 179 -24.17 4.56 1.39
N CYS A 180 -22.90 4.80 1.66
CA CYS A 180 -22.40 6.00 2.35
C CYS A 180 -21.95 7.02 1.30
N ASP A 181 -22.88 7.85 0.83
CA ASP A 181 -22.66 8.80 -0.27
C ASP A 181 -22.55 10.24 0.26
N GLU A 182 -21.53 10.95 -0.21
CA GLU A 182 -21.32 12.35 0.21
C GLU A 182 -22.27 13.35 -0.45
N ASP A 183 -22.81 13.00 -1.62
CA ASP A 183 -23.75 13.87 -2.37
C ASP A 183 -24.71 13.02 -3.23
N PRO A 184 -25.64 12.28 -2.62
CA PRO A 184 -26.58 11.45 -3.34
C PRO A 184 -27.63 12.28 -4.08
N SER A 185 -27.86 11.98 -5.37
CA SER A 185 -28.93 12.58 -6.16
C SER A 185 -30.29 11.91 -5.86
N PRO A 186 -31.42 12.55 -6.21
CA PRO A 186 -32.75 11.92 -6.08
C PRO A 186 -32.84 10.55 -6.77
N GLU A 187 -32.26 10.41 -7.97
CA GLU A 187 -32.19 9.15 -8.71
C GLU A 187 -31.49 8.04 -7.90
N ILE A 188 -30.41 8.39 -7.19
CA ILE A 188 -29.68 7.44 -6.34
C ILE A 188 -30.55 6.98 -5.17
N TYR A 189 -31.30 7.89 -4.55
CA TYR A 189 -32.24 7.53 -3.47
C TYR A 189 -33.34 6.60 -3.98
N GLU A 190 -33.95 6.93 -5.12
CA GLU A 190 -35.01 6.11 -5.72
C GLU A 190 -34.51 4.71 -6.05
N TRP A 191 -33.35 4.62 -6.71
CA TRP A 191 -32.76 3.34 -7.06
C TRP A 191 -32.41 2.52 -5.81
N CYS A 192 -31.78 3.14 -4.81
CA CYS A 192 -31.43 2.46 -3.56
C CYS A 192 -32.69 1.95 -2.82
N ALA A 193 -33.74 2.78 -2.75
CA ALA A 193 -35.02 2.40 -2.13
C ALA A 193 -35.66 1.20 -2.86
N ALA A 194 -35.69 1.23 -4.18
CA ALA A 194 -36.22 0.13 -5.02
C ALA A 194 -35.42 -1.18 -4.81
N GLN A 195 -34.13 -1.08 -4.47
CA GLN A 195 -33.27 -2.23 -4.22
C GLN A 195 -33.21 -2.64 -2.74
N GLY A 196 -33.90 -1.94 -1.83
CA GLY A 196 -33.81 -2.19 -0.39
C GLY A 196 -32.44 -1.83 0.20
N ILE A 197 -31.72 -0.90 -0.42
CA ILE A 197 -30.42 -0.41 0.01
C ILE A 197 -30.62 0.86 0.86
N ARG A 198 -29.98 0.93 2.01
CA ARG A 198 -30.04 2.09 2.87
C ARG A 198 -28.99 3.13 2.47
N VAL A 199 -29.33 4.42 2.58
CA VAL A 199 -28.43 5.51 2.25
C VAL A 199 -28.04 6.28 3.51
N SER A 200 -26.74 6.49 3.70
CA SER A 200 -26.14 7.35 4.71
C SER A 200 -25.46 8.53 4.03
N THR A 201 -25.77 9.76 4.44
CA THR A 201 -25.09 10.94 3.92
C THR A 201 -24.80 11.93 5.03
N ARG A 202 -23.60 12.48 5.03
CA ARG A 202 -23.18 13.59 5.91
C ARG A 202 -23.32 14.95 5.24
N LYS A 203 -23.99 15.02 4.09
CA LYS A 203 -24.23 16.28 3.38
C LYS A 203 -24.93 17.29 4.30
N GLY A 204 -24.36 18.50 4.41
CA GLY A 204 -24.88 19.54 5.29
C GLY A 204 -24.60 19.35 6.78
N VAL A 205 -23.73 18.42 7.18
CA VAL A 205 -23.33 18.16 8.57
C VAL A 205 -21.86 18.51 8.79
N PRO A 206 -21.52 19.79 9.15
CA PRO A 206 -20.14 20.27 9.27
C PRO A 206 -19.30 19.51 10.28
N GLU A 207 -19.93 18.98 11.34
CA GLU A 207 -19.26 18.23 12.42
C GLU A 207 -18.57 16.96 11.92
N TYR A 208 -19.03 16.41 10.79
CA TYR A 208 -18.43 15.24 10.13
C TYR A 208 -17.67 15.60 8.85
N ASN A 209 -17.44 16.89 8.59
CA ASN A 209 -16.78 17.37 7.38
C ASN A 209 -15.71 18.42 7.71
N ARG A 210 -14.89 18.15 8.71
CA ARG A 210 -13.87 19.07 9.21
C ARG A 210 -12.71 19.20 8.22
N SER A 211 -12.15 20.40 8.11
CA SER A 211 -10.97 20.66 7.28
C SER A 211 -9.65 20.22 7.92
N SER A 212 -9.66 20.01 9.25
CA SER A 212 -8.48 19.64 10.04
C SER A 212 -8.74 18.42 10.90
N TRP A 213 -7.69 17.62 11.11
CA TRP A 213 -7.69 16.52 12.07
C TRP A 213 -8.07 17.02 13.49
N PRO A 214 -8.60 16.14 14.36
CA PRO A 214 -8.23 14.73 14.40
C PRO A 214 -9.25 13.70 13.92
N ARG A 215 -10.51 13.95 13.83
CA ARG A 215 -11.52 12.96 13.41
C ARG A 215 -12.67 13.64 12.69
N ARG A 216 -13.50 12.85 11.97
CA ARG A 216 -14.66 13.34 11.24
C ARG A 216 -14.25 14.38 10.19
N THR A 217 -13.17 14.07 9.48
CA THR A 217 -12.57 14.95 8.48
C THR A 217 -13.26 14.84 7.13
N LYS A 218 -12.93 15.76 6.24
CA LYS A 218 -13.40 15.80 4.85
C LYS A 218 -12.75 14.69 4.00
N CYS A 219 -12.95 13.41 4.41
CA CYS A 219 -12.46 12.22 3.72
C CYS A 219 -13.32 11.00 4.07
N LYS A 220 -12.94 9.82 3.61
CA LYS A 220 -13.63 8.56 3.86
C LYS A 220 -13.89 8.32 5.36
N GLU A 221 -12.92 8.63 6.22
CA GLU A 221 -13.06 8.48 7.68
C GLU A 221 -14.28 9.22 8.21
N GLY A 222 -14.46 10.50 7.86
CA GLY A 222 -15.61 11.29 8.34
C GLY A 222 -16.93 10.81 7.76
N ASN A 223 -16.96 10.30 6.53
CA ASN A 223 -18.14 9.71 5.93
C ASN A 223 -18.58 8.44 6.70
N LEU A 224 -17.63 7.53 6.92
CA LEU A 224 -17.89 6.33 7.71
C LEU A 224 -18.17 6.64 9.18
N ALA A 225 -17.51 7.63 9.79
CA ALA A 225 -17.79 8.03 11.16
C ALA A 225 -19.26 8.46 11.35
N TYR A 226 -19.82 9.20 10.37
CA TYR A 226 -21.23 9.54 10.38
C TYR A 226 -22.14 8.31 10.37
N PHE A 227 -21.83 7.34 9.50
CA PHE A 227 -22.55 6.08 9.44
C PHE A 227 -22.45 5.29 10.75
N TYR A 228 -21.23 5.15 11.32
CA TYR A 228 -21.03 4.39 12.55
C TYR A 228 -21.74 5.02 13.74
N ASP A 229 -21.66 6.33 13.90
CA ASP A 229 -22.26 7.04 15.04
C ASP A 229 -23.79 6.99 14.99
N HIS A 230 -24.42 7.01 13.80
CA HIS A 230 -25.87 7.05 13.66
C HIS A 230 -26.52 5.66 13.60
N TRP A 231 -25.83 4.69 12.99
CA TRP A 231 -26.40 3.34 12.78
C TRP A 231 -25.44 2.20 13.14
N GLY A 232 -24.17 2.32 12.78
CA GLY A 232 -23.19 1.24 12.86
C GLY A 232 -23.09 0.66 14.27
N TYR A 233 -22.85 1.48 15.27
CA TYR A 233 -22.66 1.05 16.66
C TYR A 233 -23.93 0.56 17.36
N SER A 234 -25.10 1.00 16.95
CA SER A 234 -26.36 0.66 17.60
C SER A 234 -27.03 -0.57 16.97
N GLN A 235 -26.91 -0.74 15.66
CA GLN A 235 -27.68 -1.74 14.92
C GLN A 235 -26.86 -3.00 14.56
N TYR A 236 -25.53 -2.91 14.45
CA TYR A 236 -24.71 -4.00 13.90
C TYR A 236 -23.63 -4.46 14.86
N ASP A 237 -23.36 -5.76 14.85
CA ASP A 237 -22.27 -6.37 15.57
C ASP A 237 -20.97 -6.35 14.74
N VAL A 238 -21.13 -6.44 13.41
CA VAL A 238 -20.04 -6.38 12.43
C VAL A 238 -20.48 -5.51 11.26
N VAL A 239 -19.56 -4.70 10.76
CA VAL A 239 -19.70 -3.94 9.51
C VAL A 239 -18.54 -4.30 8.60
N VAL A 240 -18.85 -4.63 7.34
CA VAL A 240 -17.86 -4.81 6.27
C VAL A 240 -17.93 -3.60 5.35
N GLN A 241 -16.83 -2.90 5.19
CA GLN A 241 -16.77 -1.66 4.41
C GLN A 241 -15.96 -1.85 3.13
N LEU A 242 -16.43 -1.24 2.02
CA LEU A 242 -15.80 -1.28 0.70
C LEU A 242 -15.68 0.13 0.08
N ASP A 243 -14.72 0.28 -0.82
CA ASP A 243 -14.69 1.38 -1.79
C ASP A 243 -15.59 1.06 -2.98
N CYS A 244 -16.16 2.07 -3.61
CA CYS A 244 -17.13 1.88 -4.70
C CYS A 244 -16.57 1.26 -5.98
N ASP A 245 -15.25 1.16 -6.11
CA ASP A 245 -14.57 0.52 -7.24
C ASP A 245 -14.12 -0.93 -6.97
N HIS A 246 -14.49 -1.48 -5.82
CA HIS A 246 -14.14 -2.86 -5.43
C HIS A 246 -15.39 -3.74 -5.41
N GLU A 247 -15.57 -4.54 -6.45
CA GLU A 247 -16.67 -5.49 -6.59
C GLU A 247 -16.33 -6.78 -5.84
N PRO A 248 -17.07 -7.13 -4.75
CA PRO A 248 -16.81 -8.36 -4.00
C PRO A 248 -17.26 -9.60 -4.78
N SER A 249 -16.47 -10.69 -4.70
CA SER A 249 -16.90 -12.00 -5.19
C SER A 249 -18.13 -12.52 -4.42
N SER A 250 -18.90 -13.46 -4.98
CA SER A 250 -20.14 -13.94 -4.34
C SER A 250 -19.94 -14.53 -2.95
N THR A 251 -18.77 -15.08 -2.65
CA THR A 251 -18.43 -15.68 -1.36
C THR A 251 -17.72 -14.72 -0.39
N TYR A 252 -17.44 -13.50 -0.81
CA TYR A 252 -16.64 -12.53 -0.07
C TYR A 252 -17.15 -12.31 1.36
N LEU A 253 -18.47 -12.06 1.50
CA LEU A 253 -19.06 -11.74 2.80
C LEU A 253 -18.95 -12.92 3.77
N ALA A 254 -19.17 -14.13 3.29
CA ALA A 254 -19.05 -15.36 4.08
C ALA A 254 -17.62 -15.52 4.64
N GLU A 255 -16.63 -15.30 3.80
CA GLU A 255 -15.22 -15.47 4.16
C GLU A 255 -14.72 -14.37 5.11
N VAL A 256 -15.16 -13.12 4.94
CA VAL A 256 -14.81 -12.01 5.86
C VAL A 256 -15.48 -12.17 7.22
N VAL A 257 -16.72 -12.67 7.26
CA VAL A 257 -17.49 -12.79 8.51
C VAL A 257 -17.09 -14.02 9.33
N ARG A 258 -16.66 -15.11 8.68
CA ARG A 258 -16.28 -16.36 9.33
C ARG A 258 -15.31 -16.22 10.51
N PRO A 259 -14.22 -15.42 10.43
CA PRO A 259 -13.28 -15.23 11.55
C PRO A 259 -13.90 -14.56 12.79
N PHE A 260 -14.98 -13.80 12.65
CA PHE A 260 -15.66 -13.17 13.78
C PHE A 260 -16.40 -14.17 14.70
N SER A 261 -16.37 -15.47 14.39
CA SER A 261 -16.74 -16.51 15.36
C SER A 261 -15.84 -16.50 16.60
N ASP A 262 -14.61 -15.98 16.48
CA ASP A 262 -13.72 -15.71 17.59
C ASP A 262 -13.98 -14.26 18.11
N GLU A 263 -14.38 -14.15 19.37
CA GLU A 263 -14.71 -12.85 19.97
C GLU A 263 -13.49 -11.93 20.13
N ALA A 264 -12.27 -12.46 20.14
CA ALA A 264 -11.03 -11.69 20.21
C ALA A 264 -10.69 -10.99 18.88
N ILE A 265 -11.33 -11.40 17.76
CA ILE A 265 -11.12 -10.78 16.46
C ILE A 265 -11.88 -9.46 16.40
N GLY A 266 -11.13 -8.37 16.34
CA GLY A 266 -11.64 -7.00 16.20
C GLY A 266 -11.81 -6.57 14.74
N TYR A 267 -10.98 -7.09 13.84
CA TYR A 267 -11.03 -6.78 12.41
C TYR A 267 -10.58 -7.95 11.54
N VAL A 268 -11.04 -7.94 10.30
CA VAL A 268 -10.68 -8.93 9.28
C VAL A 268 -10.25 -8.19 8.02
N ALA A 269 -8.99 -8.33 7.66
CA ALA A 269 -8.45 -7.83 6.40
C ALA A 269 -8.64 -8.89 5.29
N ALA A 270 -8.69 -8.42 4.05
CA ALA A 270 -8.91 -9.25 2.87
C ALA A 270 -8.02 -8.80 1.70
N PRO A 271 -7.80 -9.63 0.67
CA PRO A 271 -6.99 -9.26 -0.49
C PRO A 271 -7.66 -8.19 -1.34
N SER A 272 -6.98 -7.08 -1.62
CA SER A 272 -7.41 -6.09 -2.62
C SER A 272 -6.79 -6.43 -3.97
N ILE A 273 -7.61 -6.81 -4.95
CA ILE A 273 -7.16 -7.26 -6.26
C ILE A 273 -7.52 -6.19 -7.29
N CYS A 274 -6.56 -5.32 -7.62
CA CYS A 274 -6.76 -4.21 -8.53
C CYS A 274 -6.53 -4.65 -9.99
N ASP A 275 -7.35 -5.57 -10.52
CA ASP A 275 -7.19 -6.21 -11.82
C ASP A 275 -8.21 -5.77 -12.89
N ALA A 276 -9.25 -5.03 -12.52
CA ALA A 276 -10.35 -4.68 -13.43
C ALA A 276 -9.89 -3.93 -14.70
N ASN A 277 -8.85 -3.09 -14.61
CA ASN A 277 -8.24 -2.37 -15.73
C ASN A 277 -6.83 -2.86 -16.09
N ALA A 278 -6.39 -4.00 -15.58
CA ALA A 278 -5.05 -4.53 -15.85
C ALA A 278 -4.77 -4.78 -17.35
N ARG A 279 -5.83 -5.09 -18.16
CA ARG A 279 -5.69 -5.29 -19.59
C ARG A 279 -5.39 -4.00 -20.37
N THR A 280 -5.72 -2.84 -19.82
CA THR A 280 -5.61 -1.54 -20.50
C THR A 280 -4.48 -0.67 -19.98
N SER A 281 -3.98 -0.91 -18.77
CA SER A 281 -2.92 -0.12 -18.12
C SER A 281 -1.75 -1.00 -17.68
N TRP A 282 -0.55 -0.69 -18.17
CA TRP A 282 0.69 -1.32 -17.71
C TRP A 282 0.99 -0.95 -16.24
N ALA A 283 0.61 0.26 -15.84
CA ALA A 283 0.80 0.72 -14.47
C ALA A 283 -0.08 -0.07 -13.49
N ALA A 284 -1.33 -0.40 -13.89
CA ALA A 284 -2.20 -1.30 -13.14
C ALA A 284 -1.58 -2.70 -13.02
N ARG A 285 -1.07 -3.27 -14.14
CA ARG A 285 -0.40 -4.59 -14.11
C ARG A 285 0.84 -4.57 -13.22
N GLY A 286 1.70 -3.57 -13.38
CA GLY A 286 2.94 -3.46 -12.59
C GLY A 286 2.66 -3.41 -11.09
N ARG A 287 1.65 -2.62 -10.67
CA ARG A 287 1.19 -2.59 -9.29
C ARG A 287 0.60 -3.93 -8.86
N LEU A 288 -0.32 -4.48 -9.62
CA LEU A 288 -0.98 -5.75 -9.33
C LEU A 288 0.02 -6.88 -9.09
N TYR A 289 1.01 -7.02 -9.97
CA TYR A 289 2.03 -8.06 -9.86
C TYR A 289 2.99 -7.81 -8.70
N ARG A 290 3.31 -6.54 -8.42
CA ARG A 290 4.14 -6.16 -7.27
C ARG A 290 3.46 -6.45 -5.95
N GLU A 291 2.16 -6.26 -5.87
CA GLU A 291 1.36 -6.41 -4.66
C GLU A 291 0.82 -7.84 -4.47
N ALA A 292 0.87 -8.70 -5.49
CA ALA A 292 0.34 -10.05 -5.40
C ALA A 292 0.92 -10.91 -4.24
N PRO A 293 2.22 -10.89 -3.94
CA PRO A 293 2.77 -11.53 -2.74
C PRO A 293 2.29 -10.87 -1.44
N PHE A 294 2.07 -9.55 -1.44
CA PHE A 294 1.62 -8.78 -0.28
C PHE A 294 0.17 -9.13 0.06
N HIS A 295 -0.75 -9.05 -0.90
CA HIS A 295 -2.17 -9.38 -0.72
C HIS A 295 -2.45 -10.89 -0.57
N GLY A 296 -1.45 -11.70 -0.73
CA GLY A 296 -1.51 -13.15 -0.55
C GLY A 296 -0.74 -13.62 0.68
N PRO A 297 0.40 -14.31 0.47
CA PRO A 297 1.11 -15.02 1.53
C PRO A 297 1.69 -14.09 2.61
N PHE A 298 2.06 -12.86 2.29
CA PHE A 298 2.61 -11.95 3.27
C PHE A 298 1.56 -11.54 4.32
N GLN A 299 0.39 -11.07 3.90
CA GLN A 299 -0.71 -10.75 4.82
C GLN A 299 -1.22 -11.99 5.55
N LEU A 300 -1.29 -13.15 4.86
CA LEU A 300 -1.66 -14.41 5.48
C LEU A 300 -0.69 -14.79 6.60
N GLY A 301 0.60 -14.60 6.38
CA GLY A 301 1.62 -14.85 7.40
C GLY A 301 1.56 -13.90 8.61
N HIS A 302 0.94 -12.73 8.44
CA HIS A 302 0.70 -11.78 9.54
C HIS A 302 -0.55 -12.11 10.36
N ALA A 303 -1.46 -12.94 9.85
CA ALA A 303 -2.65 -13.34 10.59
C ALA A 303 -2.27 -13.98 11.94
N ASN A 304 -3.13 -13.77 12.94
CA ASN A 304 -3.00 -14.29 14.30
C ASN A 304 -1.85 -13.73 15.16
N ARG A 305 -0.67 -13.37 14.59
CA ARG A 305 0.50 -13.00 15.44
C ARG A 305 1.12 -11.64 15.12
N LEU A 306 1.14 -11.26 13.86
CA LEU A 306 1.87 -10.09 13.37
C LEU A 306 0.94 -8.98 12.87
N ALA A 307 -0.35 -9.09 13.12
CA ALA A 307 -1.36 -8.10 12.76
C ALA A 307 -1.41 -7.84 11.23
N PRO A 308 -2.26 -8.55 10.47
CA PRO A 308 -2.53 -8.20 9.09
C PRO A 308 -3.04 -6.76 9.02
N VAL A 309 -2.69 -6.02 7.97
CA VAL A 309 -3.13 -4.63 7.82
C VAL A 309 -4.53 -4.61 7.23
N CYS A 310 -5.43 -3.82 7.80
CA CYS A 310 -6.63 -3.39 7.09
C CYS A 310 -6.20 -2.79 5.75
N ILE A 311 -6.88 -3.13 4.68
CA ILE A 311 -6.62 -2.56 3.36
C ILE A 311 -7.69 -1.50 3.12
N GLY A 312 -7.28 -0.28 2.80
CA GLY A 312 -8.18 0.87 2.70
C GLY A 312 -9.38 0.65 1.79
N SER A 313 -9.25 -0.22 0.76
CA SER A 313 -10.34 -0.54 -0.16
C SER A 313 -11.47 -1.36 0.47
N HIS A 314 -11.16 -2.28 1.38
CA HIS A 314 -12.18 -3.10 2.04
C HIS A 314 -11.63 -3.91 3.23
N TYR A 315 -12.40 -3.99 4.28
CA TYR A 315 -12.16 -4.82 5.46
C TYR A 315 -13.41 -4.89 6.35
N GLY A 316 -13.49 -5.92 7.20
CA GLY A 316 -14.56 -6.06 8.18
C GLY A 316 -14.12 -5.62 9.57
N VAL A 317 -15.00 -5.01 10.36
CA VAL A 317 -14.74 -4.62 11.74
C VAL A 317 -15.86 -5.07 12.67
N ARG A 318 -15.49 -5.53 13.86
CA ARG A 318 -16.43 -5.67 14.96
C ARG A 318 -16.73 -4.27 15.52
N THR A 319 -17.99 -3.86 15.49
CA THR A 319 -18.40 -2.49 15.88
C THR A 319 -18.03 -2.16 17.32
N ARG A 320 -18.17 -3.13 18.25
CA ARG A 320 -17.71 -2.98 19.62
C ARG A 320 -16.21 -2.66 19.68
N ALA A 321 -15.39 -3.42 18.95
CA ALA A 321 -13.96 -3.21 18.93
C ALA A 321 -13.58 -1.86 18.31
N LEU A 322 -14.27 -1.45 17.25
CA LEU A 322 -14.08 -0.14 16.63
C LEU A 322 -14.44 0.99 17.58
N ARG A 323 -15.51 0.84 18.35
CA ARG A 323 -15.89 1.80 19.38
C ARG A 323 -14.87 1.87 20.51
N ASP A 324 -14.33 0.73 20.94
CA ASP A 324 -13.31 0.66 22.01
C ASP A 324 -12.03 1.44 21.65
N ILE A 325 -11.69 1.55 20.37
CA ILE A 325 -10.55 2.34 19.89
C ILE A 325 -10.92 3.78 19.47
N GLY A 326 -12.17 4.17 19.68
CA GLY A 326 -12.69 5.52 19.39
C GLY A 326 -13.02 5.76 17.91
N GLY A 327 -13.20 4.73 17.09
CA GLY A 327 -13.53 4.81 15.67
C GLY A 327 -12.34 4.54 14.75
N LEU A 328 -12.50 4.84 13.46
CA LEU A 328 -11.46 4.67 12.46
C LEU A 328 -10.24 5.54 12.75
N GLY A 329 -9.10 5.16 12.21
CA GLY A 329 -7.85 5.88 12.40
C GLY A 329 -7.94 7.34 11.93
N PRO A 330 -7.34 8.28 12.67
CA PRO A 330 -7.48 9.71 12.42
C PRO A 330 -6.52 10.25 11.35
N ASP A 331 -5.93 9.43 10.52
CA ASP A 331 -4.92 9.81 9.53
C ASP A 331 -5.39 9.55 8.09
N LEU A 332 -4.62 10.05 7.11
CA LEU A 332 -4.90 9.79 5.69
C LEU A 332 -4.79 8.32 5.29
N ALA A 333 -4.01 7.52 6.01
CA ALA A 333 -3.97 6.08 5.92
C ALA A 333 -4.74 5.50 7.11
N GLU A 334 -6.04 5.78 7.16
CA GLU A 334 -6.93 5.38 8.25
C GLU A 334 -6.93 3.88 8.49
N ASP A 335 -6.69 3.08 7.46
CA ASP A 335 -6.60 1.63 7.48
C ASP A 335 -5.39 1.15 8.31
N PHE A 336 -4.22 1.72 8.06
CA PHE A 336 -3.02 1.39 8.82
C PHE A 336 -3.13 1.84 10.28
N THR A 337 -3.63 3.06 10.51
CA THR A 337 -3.80 3.59 11.86
C THR A 337 -4.89 2.84 12.61
N THR A 338 -6.00 2.47 11.97
CA THR A 338 -7.04 1.61 12.55
C THR A 338 -6.46 0.26 12.96
N THR A 339 -5.65 -0.37 12.10
CA THR A 339 -4.93 -1.61 12.43
C THR A 339 -4.06 -1.44 13.68
N PHE A 340 -3.29 -0.35 13.73
CA PHE A 340 -2.43 -0.06 14.88
C PHE A 340 -3.22 0.12 16.17
N LEU A 341 -4.32 0.87 16.13
CA LEU A 341 -5.18 1.13 17.28
C LEU A 341 -5.83 -0.15 17.81
N PHE A 342 -6.39 -1.01 16.94
CA PHE A 342 -6.93 -2.30 17.34
C PHE A 342 -5.91 -3.13 18.12
N ASN A 343 -4.70 -3.23 17.58
CA ASN A 343 -3.64 -4.02 18.21
C ASN A 343 -3.12 -3.39 19.50
N SER A 344 -3.09 -2.05 19.59
CA SER A 344 -2.70 -1.32 20.80
C SER A 344 -3.72 -1.51 21.93
N ALA A 345 -4.98 -1.70 21.60
CA ALA A 345 -6.06 -2.01 22.53
C ALA A 345 -6.13 -3.52 22.87
N GLY A 346 -5.34 -4.37 22.21
CA GLY A 346 -5.29 -5.82 22.44
C GLY A 346 -6.24 -6.64 21.56
N TRP A 347 -6.97 -6.01 20.62
CA TRP A 347 -7.78 -6.71 19.63
C TRP A 347 -6.90 -7.40 18.60
N GLN A 348 -7.32 -8.58 18.16
CA GLN A 348 -6.62 -9.37 17.14
C GLN A 348 -7.17 -9.10 15.75
N GLY A 349 -6.32 -9.25 14.73
CA GLY A 349 -6.71 -9.20 13.32
C GLY A 349 -6.65 -10.59 12.69
N ALA A 350 -7.61 -10.88 11.80
CA ALA A 350 -7.56 -12.03 10.92
C ALA A 350 -7.34 -11.58 9.47
N PHE A 351 -6.90 -12.51 8.63
CA PHE A 351 -6.79 -12.32 7.19
C PHE A 351 -7.59 -13.41 6.46
N ALA A 352 -8.62 -12.97 5.74
CA ALA A 352 -9.48 -13.84 4.95
C ALA A 352 -8.97 -13.89 3.51
N ILE A 353 -7.98 -14.75 3.24
CA ILE A 353 -7.32 -14.82 1.92
C ILE A 353 -8.28 -15.15 0.76
N ASP A 354 -9.40 -15.78 1.05
CA ASP A 354 -10.39 -16.18 0.05
C ASP A 354 -11.53 -15.17 -0.13
N ALA A 355 -11.55 -14.11 0.66
CA ALA A 355 -12.47 -13.00 0.52
C ALA A 355 -11.94 -12.03 -0.54
N GLU A 356 -12.12 -12.36 -1.81
CA GLU A 356 -11.60 -11.58 -2.92
C GLU A 356 -12.56 -10.46 -3.33
N ALA A 357 -12.02 -9.25 -3.51
CA ALA A 357 -12.73 -8.14 -4.14
C ALA A 357 -11.83 -7.54 -5.24
N HIS A 358 -12.46 -7.28 -6.40
CA HIS A 358 -11.80 -6.88 -7.63
C HIS A 358 -12.03 -5.42 -7.92
N GLY A 359 -10.97 -4.62 -8.00
CA GLY A 359 -11.06 -3.17 -8.13
C GLY A 359 -10.20 -2.61 -9.25
N LEU A 360 -10.22 -1.27 -9.34
CA LEU A 360 -9.43 -0.53 -10.32
C LEU A 360 -8.01 -0.30 -9.80
N GLY A 361 -7.02 -0.66 -10.61
CA GLY A 361 -5.65 -0.19 -10.46
C GLY A 361 -5.49 1.25 -11.00
N PRO A 362 -4.30 1.84 -10.92
CA PRO A 362 -4.03 3.16 -11.49
C PRO A 362 -4.32 3.14 -13.00
N MET A 363 -5.14 4.10 -13.45
CA MET A 363 -5.52 4.20 -14.86
C MET A 363 -4.32 4.54 -15.74
N THR A 364 -3.43 5.38 -15.22
CA THR A 364 -2.24 5.89 -15.92
C THR A 364 -1.01 5.83 -15.03
N PHE A 365 0.16 6.04 -15.63
CA PHE A 365 1.40 6.25 -14.89
C PHE A 365 1.32 7.46 -13.94
N ALA A 366 0.62 8.52 -14.33
CA ALA A 366 0.42 9.71 -13.49
C ALA A 366 -0.37 9.39 -12.20
N ASP A 367 -1.38 8.52 -12.30
CA ASP A 367 -2.15 8.07 -11.15
C ASP A 367 -1.31 7.18 -10.24
N MET A 368 -0.52 6.28 -10.82
CA MET A 368 0.41 5.41 -10.10
C MET A 368 1.39 6.22 -9.25
N VAL A 369 2.07 7.20 -9.82
CA VAL A 369 3.03 8.02 -9.07
C VAL A 369 2.37 8.90 -8.02
N THR A 370 1.13 9.33 -8.27
CA THR A 370 0.33 10.09 -7.29
C THR A 370 0.02 9.22 -6.08
N GLN A 371 -0.37 7.96 -6.29
CA GLN A 371 -0.62 7.01 -5.19
C GLN A 371 0.65 6.72 -4.39
N GLU A 372 1.78 6.41 -5.07
CA GLU A 372 3.06 6.14 -4.41
C GLU A 372 3.56 7.33 -3.57
N TYR A 373 3.40 8.55 -4.10
CA TYR A 373 3.69 9.79 -3.37
C TYR A 373 2.82 9.93 -2.12
N GLN A 374 1.51 9.71 -2.23
CA GLN A 374 0.58 9.88 -1.12
C GLN A 374 0.81 8.82 -0.03
N TRP A 375 1.01 7.55 -0.40
CA TRP A 375 1.24 6.48 0.54
C TRP A 375 2.57 6.65 1.30
N SER A 376 3.66 6.96 0.59
CA SER A 376 4.95 7.21 1.23
C SER A 376 4.88 8.41 2.17
N ARG A 377 4.23 9.51 1.75
CA ARG A 377 4.04 10.70 2.57
C ARG A 377 3.21 10.41 3.82
N SER A 378 2.08 9.71 3.68
CA SER A 378 1.19 9.41 4.80
C SER A 378 1.86 8.50 5.83
N LEU A 379 2.52 7.41 5.39
CA LEU A 379 3.22 6.51 6.30
C LEU A 379 4.37 7.20 7.04
N VAL A 380 5.12 8.05 6.36
CA VAL A 380 6.24 8.78 6.99
C VAL A 380 5.74 9.84 7.96
N ALA A 381 4.67 10.56 7.64
CA ALA A 381 4.05 11.50 8.58
C ALA A 381 3.65 10.84 9.91
N MET A 382 3.15 9.60 9.86
CA MET A 382 2.81 8.84 11.07
C MET A 382 4.00 8.52 11.97
N MET A 383 5.23 8.52 11.45
CA MET A 383 6.44 8.33 12.27
C MET A 383 6.66 9.47 13.26
N PHE A 384 6.12 10.65 12.98
CA PHE A 384 6.23 11.84 13.83
C PHE A 384 5.00 12.04 14.73
N GLY A 385 3.92 11.32 14.45
CA GLY A 385 2.62 11.50 15.06
C GLY A 385 2.28 10.52 16.19
N MET A 386 1.11 9.93 16.08
CA MET A 386 0.50 9.07 17.09
C MET A 386 1.26 7.75 17.33
N ILE A 387 1.79 7.14 16.27
CA ILE A 387 2.32 5.78 16.36
C ILE A 387 3.49 5.64 17.33
N PRO A 388 4.56 6.47 17.29
CA PRO A 388 5.67 6.35 18.24
C PRO A 388 5.22 6.50 19.70
N ARG A 389 4.26 7.39 19.95
CA ARG A 389 3.74 7.66 21.31
C ARG A 389 3.02 6.45 21.92
N HIS A 390 2.36 5.65 21.09
CA HIS A 390 1.61 4.46 21.52
C HIS A 390 2.34 3.14 21.30
N MET A 391 3.51 3.17 20.67
CA MET A 391 4.29 1.96 20.36
C MET A 391 4.58 1.09 21.61
N HIS A 392 4.75 1.73 22.77
CA HIS A 392 5.01 1.04 24.04
C HIS A 392 3.85 0.11 24.48
N ARG A 393 2.63 0.33 24.00
CA ARG A 393 1.45 -0.50 24.32
C ARG A 393 1.44 -1.84 23.59
N LEU A 394 2.18 -1.94 22.50
CA LEU A 394 2.28 -3.15 21.72
C LEU A 394 3.29 -4.14 22.34
N PRO A 395 3.06 -5.46 22.20
CA PRO A 395 4.09 -6.45 22.50
C PRO A 395 5.28 -6.29 21.54
N VAL A 396 6.49 -6.68 21.97
CA VAL A 396 7.76 -6.46 21.27
C VAL A 396 7.69 -6.89 19.78
N ARG A 397 7.08 -8.05 19.51
CA ARG A 397 6.92 -8.56 18.14
C ARG A 397 6.16 -7.59 17.21
N LEU A 398 5.12 -6.92 17.74
CA LEU A 398 4.33 -5.95 16.97
C LEU A 398 5.04 -4.60 16.89
N ARG A 399 5.80 -4.21 17.92
CA ARG A 399 6.67 -3.01 17.83
C ARG A 399 7.64 -3.14 16.68
N ILE A 400 8.35 -4.28 16.59
CA ILE A 400 9.29 -4.57 15.50
C ILE A 400 8.55 -4.54 14.16
N ARG A 401 7.40 -5.22 14.06
CA ARG A 401 6.61 -5.26 12.82
C ARG A 401 6.17 -3.87 12.36
N PHE A 402 5.59 -3.05 13.23
CA PHE A 402 5.14 -1.70 12.88
C PHE A 402 6.32 -0.78 12.55
N THR A 403 7.44 -0.88 13.28
CA THR A 403 8.67 -0.15 12.97
C THR A 403 9.18 -0.48 11.57
N ILE A 404 9.28 -1.77 11.20
CA ILE A 404 9.72 -2.19 9.86
C ILE A 404 8.86 -1.58 8.76
N VAL A 405 7.53 -1.56 8.94
CA VAL A 405 6.63 -0.98 7.95
C VAL A 405 6.78 0.54 7.85
N LEU A 406 6.91 1.22 8.97
CA LEU A 406 7.07 2.69 8.98
C LEU A 406 8.38 3.13 8.31
N ILE A 407 9.50 2.45 8.60
CA ILE A 407 10.80 2.80 8.02
C ILE A 407 10.98 2.30 6.57
N TYR A 408 10.02 1.53 6.03
CA TYR A 408 10.12 0.93 4.69
C TYR A 408 10.35 1.97 3.59
N TYR A 409 9.51 3.01 3.52
CA TYR A 409 9.63 4.04 2.49
C TYR A 409 10.87 4.92 2.65
N PRO A 410 11.23 5.42 3.85
CA PRO A 410 12.50 6.13 4.06
C PRO A 410 13.72 5.31 3.63
N LEU A 411 13.79 4.04 4.02
CA LEU A 411 14.91 3.18 3.66
C LEU A 411 14.94 2.83 2.18
N LEU A 412 13.78 2.63 1.54
CA LEU A 412 13.69 2.44 0.10
C LEU A 412 14.23 3.66 -0.66
N ALA A 413 13.80 4.86 -0.27
CA ALA A 413 14.26 6.10 -0.88
C ALA A 413 15.77 6.29 -0.68
N LEU A 414 16.26 6.11 0.54
CA LEU A 414 17.69 6.23 0.87
C LEU A 414 18.53 5.21 0.09
N ALA A 415 18.08 3.96 0.01
CA ALA A 415 18.78 2.90 -0.72
C ALA A 415 18.86 3.20 -2.22
N ALA A 416 17.75 3.68 -2.81
CA ALA A 416 17.73 4.04 -4.23
C ALA A 416 18.64 5.23 -4.52
N ILE A 417 18.59 6.29 -3.68
CA ILE A 417 19.47 7.45 -3.81
C ILE A 417 20.93 7.03 -3.63
N ALA A 418 21.26 6.28 -2.59
CA ALA A 418 22.62 5.84 -2.33
C ALA A 418 23.16 4.96 -3.47
N GLY A 419 22.32 4.07 -4.02
CA GLY A 419 22.69 3.21 -5.16
C GLY A 419 23.06 3.98 -6.43
N LEU A 420 22.62 5.23 -6.58
CA LEU A 420 22.98 6.12 -7.69
C LEU A 420 24.08 7.12 -7.34
N VAL A 421 24.01 7.71 -6.14
CA VAL A 421 24.94 8.76 -5.73
C VAL A 421 26.32 8.22 -5.39
N LEU A 422 26.42 7.07 -4.73
CA LEU A 422 27.71 6.50 -4.33
C LEU A 422 28.58 6.15 -5.54
N PRO A 423 28.09 5.44 -6.60
CA PRO A 423 28.88 5.24 -7.80
C PRO A 423 29.28 6.55 -8.50
N ALA A 424 28.36 7.51 -8.60
CA ALA A 424 28.64 8.80 -9.22
C ALA A 424 29.73 9.59 -8.47
N ALA A 425 29.64 9.65 -7.13
CA ALA A 425 30.64 10.32 -6.30
C ALA A 425 32.02 9.65 -6.40
N ALA A 426 32.08 8.32 -6.39
CA ALA A 426 33.32 7.57 -6.58
C ALA A 426 33.92 7.81 -7.96
N SER A 427 33.08 7.76 -9.00
CA SER A 427 33.49 8.02 -10.38
C SER A 427 34.10 9.40 -10.54
N ILE A 428 33.39 10.46 -10.09
CA ILE A 428 33.85 11.84 -10.23
C ILE A 428 35.12 12.13 -9.42
N SER A 429 35.22 11.59 -8.21
CA SER A 429 36.37 11.87 -7.31
C SER A 429 37.58 10.96 -7.58
N GLY A 430 37.44 9.91 -8.37
CA GLY A 430 38.47 8.87 -8.54
C GLY A 430 38.70 8.01 -7.28
N ASN A 431 37.92 8.22 -6.21
CA ASN A 431 38.06 7.50 -4.95
C ASN A 431 37.26 6.22 -4.97
N ILE A 432 37.92 5.10 -4.80
CA ILE A 432 37.30 3.77 -4.68
C ILE A 432 36.81 3.59 -3.24
N TRP A 433 35.50 3.26 -3.08
CA TRP A 433 34.90 3.01 -1.75
C TRP A 433 35.20 1.60 -1.25
N VAL A 434 35.07 0.62 -2.15
CA VAL A 434 35.31 -0.81 -1.95
C VAL A 434 35.90 -1.40 -3.23
N SER A 435 36.78 -2.39 -3.09
CA SER A 435 37.39 -3.10 -4.23
C SER A 435 36.81 -4.51 -4.30
N VAL A 436 35.89 -4.74 -5.24
CA VAL A 436 35.25 -6.05 -5.44
C VAL A 436 35.14 -6.38 -6.92
N ASN A 437 35.29 -7.66 -7.26
CA ASN A 437 34.92 -8.15 -8.58
C ASN A 437 33.39 -8.12 -8.74
N TYR A 438 32.90 -7.40 -9.76
CA TYR A 438 31.44 -7.21 -9.96
C TYR A 438 30.68 -8.48 -10.30
N LEU A 439 31.30 -9.39 -11.09
CA LEU A 439 30.67 -10.66 -11.43
C LEU A 439 30.54 -11.56 -10.20
N ALA A 440 31.59 -11.60 -9.37
CA ALA A 440 31.59 -12.32 -8.10
C ALA A 440 30.54 -11.68 -7.14
N PHE A 441 30.48 -10.35 -7.06
CA PHE A 441 29.46 -9.64 -6.28
C PHE A 441 28.04 -10.00 -6.73
N LEU A 442 27.78 -9.91 -8.03
CA LEU A 442 26.47 -10.25 -8.58
C LEU A 442 26.14 -11.72 -8.32
N GLY A 443 27.07 -12.67 -8.58
CA GLY A 443 26.84 -14.09 -8.34
C GLY A 443 26.51 -14.40 -6.89
N ASN A 444 27.27 -13.85 -5.95
CA ASN A 444 27.05 -14.04 -4.50
C ASN A 444 25.73 -13.40 -4.02
N PHE A 445 25.41 -12.21 -4.51
CA PHE A 445 24.17 -11.51 -4.13
C PHE A 445 22.93 -12.14 -4.77
N PHE A 446 23.00 -12.54 -6.03
CA PHE A 446 21.89 -13.21 -6.74
C PHE A 446 21.56 -14.58 -6.18
N ALA A 447 22.48 -15.29 -5.54
CA ALA A 447 22.20 -16.55 -4.88
C ALA A 447 21.06 -16.42 -3.84
N MET A 448 21.06 -15.33 -3.06
CA MET A 448 19.96 -15.01 -2.14
C MET A 448 18.66 -14.73 -2.91
N GLY A 449 18.74 -13.99 -4.00
CA GLY A 449 17.59 -13.67 -4.87
C GLY A 449 16.95 -14.91 -5.49
N LEU A 450 17.76 -15.90 -5.92
CA LEU A 450 17.26 -17.17 -6.44
C LEU A 450 16.47 -17.96 -5.39
N CYS A 451 16.92 -17.99 -4.14
CA CYS A 451 16.16 -18.62 -3.06
C CYS A 451 14.79 -17.98 -2.90
N MET A 452 14.70 -16.65 -2.97
CA MET A 452 13.44 -15.92 -2.90
C MET A 452 12.56 -16.18 -4.12
N LEU A 453 13.14 -16.30 -5.30
CA LEU A 453 12.42 -16.66 -6.52
C LEU A 453 11.79 -18.06 -6.38
N PHE A 454 12.54 -19.06 -5.93
CA PHE A 454 12.03 -20.41 -5.70
C PHE A 454 10.91 -20.42 -4.64
N LEU A 455 11.05 -19.65 -3.57
CA LEU A 455 10.00 -19.48 -2.58
C LEU A 455 8.72 -18.91 -3.19
N LEU A 456 8.82 -17.83 -3.96
CA LEU A 456 7.66 -17.20 -4.60
C LEU A 456 7.01 -18.14 -5.64
N LEU A 457 7.78 -18.92 -6.39
CA LEU A 457 7.28 -19.94 -7.31
C LEU A 457 6.53 -21.05 -6.56
N LEU A 458 7.03 -21.50 -5.41
CA LEU A 458 6.34 -22.46 -4.54
C LEU A 458 4.99 -21.88 -4.05
N LEU A 459 5.00 -20.66 -3.51
CA LEU A 459 3.80 -19.99 -3.01
C LEU A 459 2.77 -19.78 -4.12
N ARG A 460 3.21 -19.41 -5.33
CA ARG A 460 2.35 -19.31 -6.52
C ARG A 460 1.73 -20.67 -6.89
N ARG A 461 2.54 -21.74 -6.93
CA ARG A 461 2.05 -23.11 -7.22
C ARG A 461 1.02 -23.60 -6.21
N ARG A 462 1.07 -23.09 -4.98
CA ARG A 462 0.08 -23.36 -3.91
C ARG A 462 -1.13 -22.43 -3.96
N GLY A 463 -1.25 -21.59 -4.97
CA GLY A 463 -2.37 -20.67 -5.14
C GLY A 463 -2.44 -19.58 -4.06
N LEU A 464 -1.31 -19.17 -3.51
CA LEU A 464 -1.28 -18.20 -2.41
C LEU A 464 -1.09 -16.75 -2.86
N LEU A 465 -0.72 -16.49 -4.11
CA LEU A 465 -0.68 -15.14 -4.66
C LEU A 465 -2.10 -14.62 -4.91
N ARG A 466 -2.28 -13.30 -4.84
CA ARG A 466 -3.55 -12.63 -5.18
C ARG A 466 -3.30 -11.50 -6.18
N PRO A 467 -3.81 -11.60 -7.42
CA PRO A 467 -4.58 -12.74 -7.96
C PRO A 467 -3.71 -14.00 -8.16
N HIS A 468 -4.37 -15.15 -8.24
CA HIS A 468 -3.70 -16.44 -8.46
C HIS A 468 -2.87 -16.48 -9.75
N SER A 469 -3.30 -15.76 -10.79
CA SER A 469 -2.65 -15.70 -12.10
C SER A 469 -1.40 -14.82 -12.13
N ALA A 470 -1.13 -14.04 -11.07
CA ALA A 470 -0.01 -13.08 -11.09
C ALA A 470 1.32 -13.76 -11.41
N PRO A 471 2.10 -13.24 -12.37
CA PRO A 471 3.44 -13.75 -12.66
C PRO A 471 4.40 -13.37 -11.52
N VAL A 472 5.37 -14.23 -11.26
CA VAL A 472 6.46 -13.95 -10.30
C VAL A 472 7.52 -13.03 -10.92
N LEU A 473 7.74 -13.19 -12.22
CA LEU A 473 8.64 -12.34 -13.01
C LEU A 473 7.85 -11.72 -14.17
N SER A 474 7.95 -10.42 -14.34
CA SER A 474 7.38 -9.69 -15.47
C SER A 474 8.14 -8.39 -15.70
N TRP A 475 8.12 -7.89 -16.93
CA TRP A 475 8.71 -6.60 -17.26
C TRP A 475 7.94 -5.42 -16.62
N GLU A 476 6.62 -5.55 -16.44
CA GLU A 476 5.80 -4.55 -15.77
C GLU A 476 6.21 -4.38 -14.31
N LEU A 477 6.49 -5.49 -13.62
CA LEU A 477 6.99 -5.47 -12.24
C LEU A 477 8.33 -4.73 -12.14
N TRP A 478 9.26 -5.00 -13.07
CA TRP A 478 10.56 -4.34 -13.13
C TRP A 478 10.41 -2.84 -13.41
N LEU A 479 9.66 -2.51 -14.45
CA LEU A 479 9.43 -1.12 -14.83
C LEU A 479 8.76 -0.35 -13.68
N PHE A 480 7.73 -0.92 -13.05
CA PHE A 480 7.06 -0.34 -11.90
C PHE A 480 8.04 -0.08 -10.74
N THR A 481 8.88 -1.06 -10.42
CA THR A 481 9.84 -0.96 -9.31
C THR A 481 10.87 0.15 -9.54
N LEU A 482 11.42 0.25 -10.75
CA LEU A 482 12.41 1.26 -11.11
C LEU A 482 11.80 2.65 -11.29
N ALA A 483 10.55 2.73 -11.79
CA ALA A 483 9.90 4.00 -12.07
C ALA A 483 9.35 4.69 -10.80
N ARG A 484 8.95 3.97 -9.76
CA ARG A 484 8.22 4.54 -8.62
C ARG A 484 9.07 5.27 -7.58
N TRP A 485 10.33 4.85 -7.37
CA TRP A 485 11.12 5.30 -6.22
C TRP A 485 11.37 6.82 -6.17
N PRO A 486 11.53 7.58 -7.28
CA PRO A 486 11.69 9.03 -7.20
C PRO A 486 10.49 9.72 -6.54
N TRP A 487 9.30 9.17 -6.77
CA TRP A 487 8.04 9.66 -6.22
C TRP A 487 7.86 9.26 -4.77
N VAL A 488 8.34 8.08 -4.40
CA VAL A 488 8.46 7.65 -3.00
C VAL A 488 9.41 8.59 -2.25
N ALA A 489 10.59 8.87 -2.80
CA ALA A 489 11.55 9.80 -2.19
C ALA A 489 10.97 11.21 -2.04
N TRP A 490 10.23 11.68 -3.06
CA TRP A 490 9.51 12.95 -3.01
C TRP A 490 8.42 12.96 -1.92
N GLY A 491 7.71 11.87 -1.74
CA GLY A 491 6.72 11.70 -0.66
C GLY A 491 7.36 11.71 0.72
N VAL A 492 8.49 11.03 0.90
CA VAL A 492 9.28 11.05 2.15
C VAL A 492 9.72 12.46 2.47
N LEU A 493 10.31 13.18 1.50
CA LEU A 493 10.71 14.58 1.67
C LEU A 493 9.51 15.48 1.97
N GLY A 494 8.39 15.26 1.25
CA GLY A 494 7.15 15.98 1.47
C GLY A 494 6.60 15.81 2.89
N ALA A 495 6.69 14.62 3.47
CA ALA A 495 6.31 14.37 4.87
C ALA A 495 7.23 15.11 5.86
N ILE A 496 8.55 15.04 5.66
CA ILE A 496 9.52 15.71 6.52
C ILE A 496 9.29 17.23 6.50
N VAL A 497 9.16 17.83 5.31
CA VAL A 497 8.90 19.27 5.15
C VAL A 497 7.57 19.66 5.81
N GLN A 498 6.53 18.84 5.63
CA GLN A 498 5.22 19.09 6.23
C GLN A 498 5.27 19.09 7.75
N GLU A 499 5.89 18.08 8.36
CA GLU A 499 5.99 17.96 9.81
C GLU A 499 6.88 19.08 10.41
N THR A 500 7.99 19.42 9.73
CA THR A 500 8.90 20.49 10.17
C THR A 500 8.23 21.85 10.14
N PHE A 501 7.49 22.16 9.07
CA PHE A 501 6.84 23.46 8.87
C PHE A 501 5.35 23.47 9.25
N ARG A 502 4.82 22.40 9.84
CA ARG A 502 3.42 22.24 10.27
C ARG A 502 2.40 22.61 9.19
N ARG A 503 2.66 22.22 7.93
CA ARG A 503 1.77 22.52 6.81
C ARG A 503 0.56 21.59 6.81
N PRO A 504 -0.66 22.08 6.48
CA PRO A 504 -1.86 21.25 6.42
C PRO A 504 -1.73 20.16 5.34
N ILE A 505 -2.32 19.00 5.61
CA ILE A 505 -2.34 17.88 4.69
C ILE A 505 -3.60 17.97 3.82
N TYR A 506 -3.41 17.93 2.49
CA TYR A 506 -4.52 17.79 1.56
C TYR A 506 -4.43 16.42 0.88
N PHE A 507 -5.49 15.66 0.96
CA PHE A 507 -5.62 14.40 0.21
C PHE A 507 -6.25 14.69 -1.15
N LYS A 508 -5.62 14.18 -2.20
CA LYS A 508 -6.18 14.24 -3.55
C LYS A 508 -6.70 12.86 -3.91
N VAL A 509 -8.01 12.73 -4.05
CA VAL A 509 -8.65 11.51 -4.56
C VAL A 509 -8.13 11.27 -5.99
N THR A 510 -7.72 10.04 -6.28
CA THR A 510 -7.33 9.66 -7.65
C THR A 510 -8.59 9.62 -8.51
N PRO A 511 -8.66 10.39 -9.61
CA PRO A 511 -9.83 10.35 -10.50
C PRO A 511 -10.01 8.95 -11.08
N LYS A 512 -11.24 8.42 -11.03
CA LYS A 512 -11.60 7.08 -11.52
C LYS A 512 -12.36 7.12 -12.86
N ASP A 513 -12.70 8.32 -13.33
CA ASP A 513 -13.34 8.54 -14.64
C ASP A 513 -12.53 9.58 -15.42
N ARG A 514 -11.81 9.13 -16.44
CA ARG A 514 -11.10 9.98 -17.38
C ARG A 514 -11.47 9.57 -18.80
N SER A 515 -12.43 10.25 -19.37
CA SER A 515 -12.70 10.23 -20.78
C SER A 515 -11.74 11.18 -21.49
N GLY A 516 -10.63 10.68 -22.03
CA GLY A 516 -9.78 11.47 -22.90
C GLY A 516 -8.29 11.13 -22.86
N SER A 517 -7.59 11.43 -23.93
CA SER A 517 -6.13 11.34 -24.06
C SER A 517 -5.47 12.41 -23.19
N GLU A 518 -5.15 12.07 -21.96
CA GLU A 518 -4.40 12.96 -21.09
C GLU A 518 -2.92 12.99 -21.50
N VAL A 519 -2.37 14.18 -21.72
CA VAL A 519 -0.95 14.35 -22.04
C VAL A 519 -0.10 13.98 -20.84
N LEU A 520 0.89 13.11 -21.02
CA LEU A 520 1.85 12.80 -19.95
C LEU A 520 2.56 14.08 -19.48
N PRO A 521 2.38 14.51 -18.23
CA PRO A 521 3.03 15.72 -17.74
C PRO A 521 4.56 15.59 -17.79
N LYS A 522 5.24 16.57 -18.39
CA LYS A 522 6.72 16.59 -18.53
C LYS A 522 7.45 16.33 -17.21
N ARG A 523 6.90 16.83 -16.09
CA ARG A 523 7.44 16.61 -14.75
C ARG A 523 7.59 15.13 -14.36
N LEU A 524 6.83 14.23 -14.99
CA LEU A 524 6.86 12.80 -14.68
C LEU A 524 8.00 12.07 -15.41
N VAL A 525 8.56 12.65 -16.46
CA VAL A 525 9.70 12.11 -17.22
C VAL A 525 11.03 12.72 -16.80
N LEU A 526 11.01 13.99 -16.37
CA LEU A 526 12.20 14.75 -15.98
C LEU A 526 13.12 14.04 -14.98
N PRO A 527 12.63 13.35 -13.91
CA PRO A 527 13.52 12.66 -12.96
C PRO A 527 14.40 11.62 -13.64
N TYR A 528 13.85 10.85 -14.56
CA TYR A 528 14.61 9.79 -15.26
C TYR A 528 15.66 10.40 -16.20
N GLY A 529 15.28 11.42 -16.97
CA GLY A 529 16.22 12.17 -17.81
C GLY A 529 17.35 12.82 -17.00
N GLY A 530 17.01 13.41 -15.84
CA GLY A 530 17.99 13.96 -14.91
C GLY A 530 18.98 12.91 -14.39
N ILE A 531 18.49 11.73 -13.99
CA ILE A 531 19.32 10.61 -13.55
C ILE A 531 20.25 10.15 -14.66
N VAL A 532 19.73 9.95 -15.89
CA VAL A 532 20.55 9.53 -17.05
C VAL A 532 21.65 10.53 -17.30
N THR A 533 21.32 11.82 -17.38
CA THR A 533 22.29 12.88 -17.64
C THR A 533 23.35 12.95 -16.54
N ALA A 534 22.93 12.96 -15.27
CA ALA A 534 23.85 13.05 -14.13
C ALA A 534 24.83 11.86 -14.09
N LEU A 535 24.35 10.64 -14.29
CA LEU A 535 25.19 9.44 -14.29
C LEU A 535 26.12 9.41 -15.52
N SER A 536 25.65 9.85 -16.70
CA SER A 536 26.47 9.95 -17.91
C SER A 536 27.59 10.97 -17.75
N VAL A 537 27.28 12.13 -17.18
CA VAL A 537 28.31 13.15 -16.87
C VAL A 537 29.30 12.62 -15.84
N ALA A 538 28.81 11.94 -14.78
CA ALA A 538 29.68 11.33 -13.78
C ALA A 538 30.62 10.26 -14.41
N ALA A 539 30.13 9.50 -15.38
CA ALA A 539 30.93 8.51 -16.10
C ALA A 539 32.03 9.19 -16.97
N VAL A 540 31.68 10.24 -17.73
CA VAL A 540 32.65 10.98 -18.56
C VAL A 540 33.72 11.66 -17.70
N VAL A 541 33.32 12.32 -16.62
CA VAL A 541 34.26 12.93 -15.68
C VAL A 541 35.15 11.90 -15.02
N GLY A 542 34.56 10.78 -14.60
CA GLY A 542 35.31 9.67 -13.98
C GLY A 542 36.35 9.03 -14.88
N GLU A 543 36.06 8.93 -16.18
CA GLU A 543 37.01 8.46 -17.17
C GLU A 543 38.23 9.43 -17.31
N MET A 544 37.97 10.72 -17.19
CA MET A 544 39.01 11.74 -17.24
C MET A 544 39.83 11.83 -15.95
N THR A 545 39.29 11.47 -14.80
CA THR A 545 39.93 11.60 -13.49
C THR A 545 40.72 10.38 -13.06
N GLY A 546 40.45 9.18 -13.59
CA GLY A 546 41.28 7.99 -13.37
C GLY A 546 40.63 6.81 -12.62
N PRO A 547 41.24 6.17 -11.64
CA PRO A 547 41.22 4.73 -11.37
C PRO A 547 39.87 4.07 -10.95
N ALA A 548 38.76 4.80 -10.91
CA ALA A 548 37.49 4.25 -10.43
C ALA A 548 36.65 3.57 -11.53
N VAL A 549 37.29 2.79 -12.42
CA VAL A 549 36.69 2.17 -13.62
C VAL A 549 35.39 1.41 -13.35
N GLY A 550 35.35 0.64 -12.28
CA GLY A 550 34.13 -0.10 -11.93
C GLY A 550 32.95 0.79 -11.57
N TYR A 551 33.19 1.94 -10.96
CA TYR A 551 32.14 2.89 -10.65
C TYR A 551 31.68 3.69 -11.88
N VAL A 552 32.59 3.95 -12.82
CA VAL A 552 32.25 4.48 -14.16
C VAL A 552 31.29 3.50 -14.87
N PHE A 553 31.62 2.20 -14.85
CA PHE A 553 30.72 1.17 -15.41
C PHE A 553 29.35 1.16 -14.74
N LEU A 554 29.27 1.25 -13.39
CA LEU A 554 27.99 1.31 -12.67
C LEU A 554 27.18 2.55 -13.03
N CYS A 555 27.83 3.70 -13.26
CA CYS A 555 27.18 4.91 -13.73
C CYS A 555 26.56 4.69 -15.12
N ILE A 556 27.28 4.10 -16.07
CA ILE A 556 26.78 3.80 -17.41
C ILE A 556 25.61 2.79 -17.33
N LEU A 557 25.77 1.72 -16.55
CA LEU A 557 24.71 0.72 -16.36
C LEU A 557 23.43 1.34 -15.76
N GLY A 558 23.58 2.19 -14.75
CA GLY A 558 22.48 2.92 -14.15
C GLY A 558 21.83 3.88 -15.15
N ALA A 559 22.62 4.63 -15.93
CA ALA A 559 22.13 5.54 -16.97
C ALA A 559 21.37 4.76 -18.06
N CYS A 560 21.86 3.60 -18.52
CA CYS A 560 21.14 2.74 -19.46
C CYS A 560 19.81 2.25 -18.90
N ALA A 561 19.80 1.79 -17.64
CA ALA A 561 18.56 1.31 -16.99
C ALA A 561 17.51 2.42 -16.91
N TYR A 562 17.88 3.64 -16.51
CA TYR A 562 16.93 4.76 -16.41
C TYR A 562 16.58 5.37 -17.77
N ALA A 563 17.42 5.26 -18.79
CA ALA A 563 17.07 5.59 -20.17
C ALA A 563 15.92 4.67 -20.65
N VAL A 564 16.05 3.37 -20.40
CA VAL A 564 14.96 2.40 -20.69
C VAL A 564 13.70 2.75 -19.94
N VAL A 565 13.77 3.10 -18.64
CA VAL A 565 12.58 3.52 -17.85
C VAL A 565 11.92 4.75 -18.46
N GLY A 566 12.67 5.81 -18.74
CA GLY A 566 12.13 7.08 -19.28
C GLY A 566 11.46 6.87 -20.64
N ILE A 567 12.09 6.11 -21.54
CA ILE A 567 11.57 5.77 -22.86
C ILE A 567 10.33 4.88 -22.72
N ALA A 568 10.39 3.80 -21.93
CA ALA A 568 9.30 2.86 -21.76
C ALA A 568 8.04 3.55 -21.18
N VAL A 569 8.19 4.36 -20.12
CA VAL A 569 7.07 5.12 -19.54
C VAL A 569 6.43 6.04 -20.58
N SER A 570 7.24 6.75 -21.39
CA SER A 570 6.73 7.67 -22.40
C SER A 570 6.05 6.94 -23.57
N VAL A 571 6.65 5.88 -24.07
CA VAL A 571 6.12 5.08 -25.20
C VAL A 571 4.85 4.34 -24.79
N LEU A 572 4.85 3.67 -23.63
CA LEU A 572 3.67 2.95 -23.15
C LEU A 572 2.50 3.89 -22.89
N HIS A 573 2.73 5.08 -22.37
CA HIS A 573 1.70 6.10 -22.22
C HIS A 573 1.07 6.47 -23.58
N VAL A 574 1.90 6.70 -24.62
CA VAL A 574 1.42 7.02 -25.97
C VAL A 574 0.58 5.88 -26.54
N LEU A 575 1.03 4.63 -26.38
CA LEU A 575 0.32 3.45 -26.87
C LEU A 575 -1.04 3.28 -26.18
N GLU A 576 -1.08 3.42 -24.85
CA GLU A 576 -2.31 3.31 -24.07
C GLU A 576 -3.28 4.46 -24.36
N ALA A 577 -2.78 5.70 -24.47
CA ALA A 577 -3.58 6.88 -24.82
C ALA A 577 -4.17 6.77 -26.24
N ALA A 578 -3.37 6.33 -27.22
CA ALA A 578 -3.85 6.11 -28.57
C ALA A 578 -4.97 5.06 -28.63
N LYS A 579 -4.79 3.96 -27.90
CA LYS A 579 -5.79 2.87 -27.81
C LYS A 579 -7.07 3.34 -27.12
N ALA A 580 -6.95 4.07 -26.00
CA ALA A 580 -8.10 4.56 -25.24
C ALA A 580 -8.93 5.59 -26.04
N ALA A 581 -8.25 6.48 -26.79
CA ALA A 581 -8.90 7.51 -27.61
C ALA A 581 -9.32 7.01 -29.01
N GLY A 582 -9.00 5.76 -29.38
CA GLY A 582 -9.26 5.26 -30.75
C GLY A 582 -8.54 6.06 -31.85
N THR A 583 -7.42 6.75 -31.51
CA THR A 583 -6.70 7.63 -32.44
C THR A 583 -5.53 6.92 -33.08
N ARG A 584 -5.05 7.48 -34.23
CA ARG A 584 -3.85 6.95 -34.88
C ARG A 584 -2.62 7.23 -34.00
N LEU A 585 -1.72 6.25 -33.89
CA LEU A 585 -0.49 6.34 -33.11
C LEU A 585 0.34 7.61 -33.39
N ARG A 586 0.42 8.02 -34.69
CA ARG A 586 1.12 9.24 -35.09
C ARG A 586 0.54 10.50 -34.42
N SER A 587 -0.80 10.59 -34.33
CA SER A 587 -1.46 11.71 -33.65
C SER A 587 -1.13 11.75 -32.16
N ALA A 588 -1.19 10.59 -31.48
CA ALA A 588 -0.81 10.48 -30.07
C ALA A 588 0.66 10.81 -29.83
N MET A 589 1.57 10.40 -30.73
CA MET A 589 3.01 10.79 -30.65
C MET A 589 3.21 12.29 -30.79
N ILE A 590 2.49 12.97 -31.69
CA ILE A 590 2.58 14.42 -31.85
C ILE A 590 2.12 15.12 -30.56
N THR A 591 1.04 14.65 -29.95
CA THR A 591 0.54 15.19 -28.67
C THR A 591 1.53 15.00 -27.54
N ALA A 592 2.23 13.86 -27.51
CA ALA A 592 3.21 13.51 -26.49
C ALA A 592 4.68 13.87 -26.89
N ARG A 593 4.87 14.71 -27.93
CA ARG A 593 6.22 15.03 -28.44
C ARG A 593 7.19 15.53 -27.36
N THR A 594 6.73 16.38 -26.43
CA THR A 594 7.58 16.93 -25.37
C THR A 594 8.09 15.86 -24.39
N PRO A 595 7.24 15.00 -23.78
CA PRO A 595 7.72 13.89 -22.95
C PRO A 595 8.63 12.93 -23.72
N LEU A 596 8.35 12.62 -24.98
CA LEU A 596 9.22 11.76 -25.80
C LEU A 596 10.60 12.41 -26.05
N LEU A 597 10.66 13.69 -26.38
CA LEU A 597 11.94 14.41 -26.54
C LEU A 597 12.72 14.45 -25.23
N LEU A 598 12.06 14.69 -24.08
CA LEU A 598 12.70 14.66 -22.77
C LEU A 598 13.23 13.27 -22.38
N ALA A 599 12.60 12.20 -22.86
CA ALA A 599 13.09 10.83 -22.64
C ALA A 599 14.28 10.49 -23.57
N LEU A 600 14.33 11.07 -24.78
CA LEU A 600 15.37 10.77 -25.77
C LEU A 600 16.60 11.67 -25.66
N ALA A 601 16.42 12.95 -25.29
CA ALA A 601 17.54 13.90 -25.20
C ALA A 601 18.72 13.41 -24.32
N PRO A 602 18.49 12.76 -23.16
CA PRO A 602 19.56 12.23 -22.33
C PRO A 602 20.37 11.08 -22.96
N LEU A 603 19.92 10.52 -24.08
CA LEU A 603 20.71 9.52 -24.82
C LEU A 603 21.98 10.12 -25.43
N LEU A 604 22.03 11.43 -25.69
CA LEU A 604 23.25 12.07 -26.22
C LEU A 604 24.41 12.01 -25.21
N PRO A 605 24.29 12.49 -23.97
CA PRO A 605 25.36 12.35 -22.99
C PRO A 605 25.64 10.87 -22.64
N LEU A 606 24.64 9.98 -22.70
CA LEU A 606 24.86 8.55 -22.52
C LEU A 606 25.69 7.94 -23.65
N ALA A 607 25.38 8.28 -24.89
CA ALA A 607 26.17 7.82 -26.05
C ALA A 607 27.62 8.32 -25.98
N LEU A 608 27.83 9.58 -25.55
CA LEU A 608 29.17 10.10 -25.31
C LEU A 608 29.90 9.32 -24.21
N ALA A 609 29.25 9.03 -23.09
CA ALA A 609 29.84 8.26 -21.99
C ALA A 609 30.25 6.85 -22.46
N ILE A 610 29.39 6.17 -23.22
CA ILE A 610 29.71 4.85 -23.79
C ILE A 610 30.86 4.94 -24.78
N TYR A 611 30.90 6.00 -25.62
CA TYR A 611 31.97 6.20 -26.62
C TYR A 611 33.33 6.43 -25.96
N VAL A 612 33.39 7.15 -24.87
CA VAL A 612 34.62 7.47 -24.11
C VAL A 612 35.12 6.27 -23.32
N PHE A 613 34.25 5.29 -23.01
CA PHE A 613 34.54 4.13 -22.14
C PHE A 613 34.85 2.78 -22.83
N PRO A 614 35.06 2.63 -24.14
CA PRO A 614 35.10 1.29 -24.78
C PRO A 614 36.24 0.40 -24.33
N SER A 615 37.40 0.94 -23.97
CA SER A 615 38.61 0.17 -23.62
C SER A 615 38.51 -0.52 -22.25
N TYR A 616 37.69 -0.01 -21.34
CA TYR A 616 37.56 -0.51 -19.97
C TYR A 616 36.41 -1.48 -19.77
N LEU A 617 35.45 -1.52 -20.69
CA LEU A 617 34.32 -2.46 -20.61
C LEU A 617 34.80 -3.91 -20.47
N PHE A 618 35.79 -4.31 -21.27
CA PHE A 618 36.36 -5.65 -21.21
C PHE A 618 37.20 -5.89 -19.96
N ALA A 619 37.86 -4.87 -19.42
CA ALA A 619 38.58 -4.97 -18.15
C ALA A 619 37.64 -5.22 -16.97
N VAL A 620 36.44 -4.55 -16.93
CA VAL A 620 35.42 -4.76 -15.89
C VAL A 620 34.81 -6.17 -15.99
N LEU A 621 34.63 -6.70 -17.20
CA LEU A 621 34.06 -8.04 -17.42
C LEU A 621 35.08 -9.15 -17.22
N GLY A 622 36.36 -8.85 -17.36
CA GLY A 622 37.46 -9.81 -17.23
C GLY A 622 38.03 -9.95 -15.81
N TRP A 623 37.51 -9.19 -14.85
CA TRP A 623 37.94 -9.21 -13.44
C TRP A 623 36.91 -9.86 -12.53
#